data_631c9b842f7953be0cb4eb5016e873e8
#
_entry.id   631c9b842f7953be0cb4eb5016e873e8
#
_cell.length_a   1.000
_cell.length_b   1.000
_cell.length_c   1.000
_cell.angle_alpha   90.00
_cell.angle_beta   90.00
_cell.angle_gamma   90.00
#
_symmetry.space_group_name_H-M   'P 1'
#
loop_
_entity.id
_entity.type
_entity.pdbx_description
1 polymer ?
#
loop_
_entity_poly.entity_id
_entity_poly.type
_entity_poly.pdbx_seq_one_letter_code
_entity_poly.pdbx_strand_id
1 'polypeptide(L)'
;MATTETGSKLTTDSLDWNRTSNLVTTKDPVKIEQKNITATGTGAKAHTDLKKAQLNEEVQVEIQTEDANKNLKKTVITCDGPLDIDYQNSMAVFNDNVRVKDENGEMTSKTMEVFFDSQTKSIVKIIAKGNVKIVRDGNESFSQGAIYTAKDKKITLIGRPRLILYSEKGAFDNAAFGN
;
A
#
# COMPACT_ATOMS: atom_id res chain seq x y z
N MET A 1 -0.74 -25.59 2.51
CA MET A 1 -1.65 -24.60 3.15
C MET A 1 -1.34 -24.51 4.63
N ALA A 2 -1.09 -23.33 5.16
CA ALA A 2 -0.86 -23.08 6.58
C ALA A 2 -1.87 -22.04 7.09
N THR A 3 -2.37 -22.22 8.31
CA THR A 3 -3.33 -21.31 8.94
C THR A 3 -2.81 -20.90 10.31
N THR A 4 -2.90 -19.62 10.66
CA THR A 4 -2.52 -19.08 11.97
C THR A 4 -3.73 -19.04 12.91
N GLU A 5 -3.49 -18.99 14.22
CA GLU A 5 -4.55 -18.81 15.24
C GLU A 5 -5.35 -17.51 15.04
N THR A 6 -4.75 -16.50 14.39
CA THR A 6 -5.39 -15.21 14.06
C THR A 6 -6.25 -15.26 12.80
N GLY A 7 -6.42 -16.45 12.18
CA GLY A 7 -7.23 -16.64 10.98
C GLY A 7 -6.58 -16.20 9.68
N SER A 8 -5.27 -15.94 9.68
CA SER A 8 -4.52 -15.73 8.44
C SER A 8 -4.27 -17.07 7.76
N LYS A 9 -4.50 -17.14 6.46
CA LYS A 9 -4.30 -18.31 5.62
C LYS A 9 -3.22 -18.05 4.60
N LEU A 10 -2.20 -18.92 4.55
CA LEU A 10 -1.16 -18.92 3.53
C LEU A 10 -1.33 -20.11 2.61
N THR A 11 -1.31 -19.87 1.31
CA THR A 11 -1.36 -20.89 0.25
C THR A 11 -0.14 -20.74 -0.63
N THR A 12 0.57 -21.84 -0.88
CA THR A 12 1.73 -21.96 -1.78
C THR A 12 1.90 -23.43 -2.14
N ASP A 13 2.66 -23.74 -3.19
CA ASP A 13 2.86 -25.12 -3.67
C ASP A 13 3.88 -25.87 -2.81
N SER A 14 4.97 -25.22 -2.40
CA SER A 14 5.98 -25.81 -1.52
C SER A 14 6.38 -24.86 -0.40
N LEU A 15 6.96 -25.42 0.67
CA LEU A 15 7.37 -24.63 1.83
C LEU A 15 8.51 -25.34 2.56
N ASP A 16 9.64 -24.63 2.69
CA ASP A 16 10.81 -25.11 3.45
C ASP A 16 10.79 -24.53 4.85
N TRP A 17 10.97 -25.37 5.85
CA TRP A 17 11.08 -24.94 7.23
C TRP A 17 12.43 -25.31 7.83
N ASN A 18 13.25 -24.33 8.09
CA ASN A 18 14.50 -24.48 8.83
C ASN A 18 14.26 -24.25 10.32
N ARG A 19 14.25 -25.35 11.09
CA ARG A 19 14.00 -25.33 12.54
C ARG A 19 15.11 -24.66 13.33
N THR A 20 16.35 -24.70 12.85
CA THR A 20 17.51 -24.11 13.55
C THR A 20 17.44 -22.59 13.50
N SER A 21 17.07 -22.01 12.37
CA SER A 21 16.94 -20.55 12.19
C SER A 21 15.52 -20.03 12.44
N ASN A 22 14.56 -20.91 12.72
CA ASN A 22 13.14 -20.59 12.83
C ASN A 22 12.59 -19.84 11.61
N LEU A 23 13.10 -20.19 10.42
CA LEU A 23 12.77 -19.53 9.17
C LEU A 23 11.95 -20.47 8.28
N VAL A 24 10.86 -19.94 7.76
CA VAL A 24 10.02 -20.58 6.76
C VAL A 24 10.20 -19.83 5.44
N THR A 25 10.43 -20.55 4.35
CA THR A 25 10.66 -19.95 3.02
C THR A 25 9.93 -20.70 1.92
N THR A 26 9.60 -20.00 0.86
CA THR A 26 9.17 -20.57 -0.43
C THR A 26 9.67 -19.73 -1.58
N LYS A 27 9.83 -20.35 -2.75
CA LYS A 27 10.12 -19.67 -4.03
C LYS A 27 8.91 -19.63 -4.95
N ASP A 28 7.86 -20.34 -4.57
CA ASP A 28 6.64 -20.48 -5.36
C ASP A 28 5.72 -19.27 -5.22
N PRO A 29 4.69 -19.14 -6.06
CA PRO A 29 3.62 -18.17 -5.87
C PRO A 29 2.97 -18.32 -4.50
N VAL A 30 2.70 -17.20 -3.86
CA VAL A 30 2.13 -17.12 -2.52
C VAL A 30 0.85 -16.32 -2.53
N LYS A 31 -0.16 -16.81 -1.82
CA LYS A 31 -1.37 -16.07 -1.49
C LYS A 31 -1.56 -16.07 0.02
N ILE A 32 -1.71 -14.88 0.59
CA ILE A 32 -2.01 -14.66 2.01
C ILE A 32 -3.39 -14.00 2.10
N GLU A 33 -4.28 -14.58 2.87
CA GLU A 33 -5.63 -14.07 3.12
C GLU A 33 -5.81 -13.80 4.61
N GLN A 34 -6.24 -12.60 4.97
CA GLN A 34 -6.53 -12.21 6.35
C GLN A 34 -7.69 -11.20 6.36
N LYS A 35 -8.86 -11.60 6.92
CA LYS A 35 -10.05 -10.74 6.98
C LYS A 35 -10.32 -10.03 5.63
N ASN A 36 -10.02 -8.73 5.59
CA ASN A 36 -10.25 -7.84 4.47
C ASN A 36 -8.97 -7.54 3.65
N ILE A 37 -7.90 -8.30 3.86
CA ILE A 37 -6.62 -8.14 3.16
C ILE A 37 -6.30 -9.43 2.41
N THR A 38 -5.97 -9.30 1.13
CA THR A 38 -5.37 -10.37 0.33
C THR A 38 -4.05 -9.88 -0.21
N ALA A 39 -2.97 -10.62 0.04
CA ALA A 39 -1.65 -10.34 -0.50
C ALA A 39 -1.20 -11.52 -1.37
N THR A 40 -0.65 -11.21 -2.54
CA THR A 40 -0.04 -12.18 -3.47
C THR A 40 1.36 -11.73 -3.85
N GLY A 41 2.20 -12.67 -4.26
CA GLY A 41 3.56 -12.41 -4.72
C GLY A 41 4.26 -13.71 -5.11
N THR A 42 5.50 -13.61 -5.55
CA THR A 42 6.37 -14.75 -5.87
C THR A 42 7.49 -14.82 -4.85
N GLY A 43 7.61 -15.97 -4.18
CA GLY A 43 8.57 -16.18 -3.10
C GLY A 43 8.20 -15.46 -1.80
N ALA A 44 8.43 -16.12 -0.69
CA ALA A 44 8.21 -15.54 0.64
C ALA A 44 9.20 -16.08 1.67
N LYS A 45 9.41 -15.30 2.73
CA LYS A 45 10.09 -15.75 3.95
C LYS A 45 9.40 -15.17 5.19
N ALA A 46 9.33 -15.94 6.25
CA ALA A 46 8.80 -15.49 7.53
C ALA A 46 9.51 -16.19 8.68
N HIS A 47 9.68 -15.52 9.80
CA HIS A 47 10.05 -16.16 11.04
C HIS A 47 8.86 -16.89 11.66
N THR A 48 9.08 -18.04 12.30
CA THR A 48 8.01 -18.86 12.88
C THR A 48 7.26 -18.16 14.02
N ASP A 49 7.87 -17.13 14.65
CA ASP A 49 7.21 -16.26 15.61
C ASP A 49 6.31 -15.18 14.95
N LEU A 50 6.26 -15.18 13.62
CA LEU A 50 5.45 -14.28 12.77
C LEU A 50 5.64 -12.79 13.06
N LYS A 51 6.73 -12.38 13.71
CA LYS A 51 7.01 -10.95 13.93
C LYS A 51 7.41 -10.23 12.65
N LYS A 52 8.07 -10.96 11.74
CA LYS A 52 8.52 -10.44 10.44
C LYS A 52 8.17 -11.40 9.33
N ALA A 53 7.71 -10.85 8.22
CA ALA A 53 7.43 -11.58 6.99
C ALA A 53 7.87 -10.74 5.79
N GLN A 54 8.21 -11.40 4.69
CA GLN A 54 8.54 -10.74 3.43
C GLN A 54 7.90 -11.51 2.27
N LEU A 55 7.33 -10.78 1.31
CA LEU A 55 7.06 -11.26 -0.04
C LEU A 55 8.14 -10.70 -0.96
N ASN A 56 8.72 -11.52 -1.84
CA ASN A 56 9.95 -11.13 -2.51
C ASN A 56 9.71 -10.30 -3.77
N GLU A 57 8.81 -10.72 -4.65
CA GLU A 57 8.64 -10.15 -6.00
C GLU A 57 7.16 -10.14 -6.42
N GLU A 58 6.83 -9.28 -7.40
CA GLU A 58 5.49 -9.19 -8.02
C GLU A 58 4.36 -9.05 -7.00
N VAL A 59 4.61 -8.21 -6.01
CA VAL A 59 3.70 -8.08 -4.87
C VAL A 59 2.44 -7.31 -5.26
N GLN A 60 1.29 -7.87 -4.92
CA GLN A 60 0.01 -7.17 -4.92
C GLN A 60 -0.69 -7.36 -3.59
N VAL A 61 -1.12 -6.26 -2.98
CA VAL A 61 -1.94 -6.25 -1.76
C VAL A 61 -3.27 -5.58 -2.07
N GLU A 62 -4.34 -6.30 -1.84
CA GLU A 62 -5.71 -5.81 -1.96
C GLU A 62 -6.30 -5.63 -0.57
N ILE A 63 -6.81 -4.42 -0.29
CA ILE A 63 -7.44 -4.07 0.98
C ILE A 63 -8.89 -3.68 0.69
N GLN A 64 -9.83 -4.35 1.35
CA GLN A 64 -11.25 -4.01 1.29
C GLN A 64 -11.65 -3.30 2.57
N THR A 65 -12.30 -2.15 2.44
CA THR A 65 -12.82 -1.37 3.56
C THR A 65 -14.29 -1.03 3.30
N GLU A 66 -15.07 -0.84 4.35
CA GLU A 66 -16.43 -0.35 4.24
C GLU A 66 -16.45 1.16 4.51
N ASP A 67 -17.19 1.91 3.70
CA ASP A 67 -17.48 3.31 3.97
C ASP A 67 -18.67 3.45 4.98
N ALA A 68 -18.99 4.69 5.36
CA ALA A 68 -20.09 4.97 6.30
C ALA A 68 -21.46 4.48 5.80
N ASN A 69 -21.61 4.25 4.50
CA ASN A 69 -22.84 3.76 3.85
C ASN A 69 -22.79 2.24 3.62
N LYS A 70 -21.78 1.53 4.19
CA LYS A 70 -21.54 0.09 3.99
C LYS A 70 -21.19 -0.32 2.56
N ASN A 71 -20.76 0.62 1.71
CA ASN A 71 -20.22 0.28 0.40
C ASN A 71 -18.79 -0.24 0.55
N LEU A 72 -18.47 -1.33 -0.13
CA LEU A 72 -17.14 -1.89 -0.16
C LEU A 72 -16.24 -1.01 -1.05
N LYS A 73 -15.15 -0.52 -0.47
CA LYS A 73 -14.10 0.21 -1.16
C LYS A 73 -12.86 -0.68 -1.24
N LYS A 74 -12.26 -0.70 -2.42
CA LYS A 74 -11.09 -1.49 -2.73
C LYS A 74 -9.89 -0.59 -2.97
N THR A 75 -8.81 -0.85 -2.25
CA THR A 75 -7.49 -0.26 -2.51
C THR A 75 -6.53 -1.37 -2.92
N VAL A 76 -5.83 -1.18 -4.02
CA VAL A 76 -4.81 -2.11 -4.52
C VAL A 76 -3.45 -1.44 -4.43
N ILE A 77 -2.49 -2.11 -3.81
CA ILE A 77 -1.08 -1.68 -3.75
C ILE A 77 -0.25 -2.73 -4.48
N THR A 78 0.54 -2.31 -5.45
CA THR A 78 1.49 -3.17 -6.15
C THR A 78 2.91 -2.63 -6.00
N CYS A 79 3.89 -3.52 -6.00
CA CYS A 79 5.30 -3.17 -6.11
C CYS A 79 6.07 -4.31 -6.78
N ASP A 80 7.22 -4.01 -7.37
CA ASP A 80 8.06 -5.03 -7.98
C ASP A 80 8.72 -5.91 -6.90
N GLY A 81 8.87 -5.38 -5.69
CA GLY A 81 9.27 -6.09 -4.49
C GLY A 81 10.54 -5.53 -3.87
N PRO A 82 10.94 -6.00 -2.69
CA PRO A 82 10.11 -6.81 -1.77
C PRO A 82 9.09 -5.99 -0.97
N LEU A 83 8.08 -6.67 -0.43
CA LEU A 83 7.23 -6.18 0.65
C LEU A 83 7.75 -6.75 1.96
N ASP A 84 8.26 -5.88 2.84
CA ASP A 84 8.69 -6.24 4.18
C ASP A 84 7.61 -5.88 5.19
N ILE A 85 7.19 -6.84 6.02
CA ILE A 85 6.17 -6.63 7.05
C ILE A 85 6.82 -6.86 8.43
N ASP A 86 6.73 -5.86 9.28
CA ASP A 86 7.13 -5.90 10.69
C ASP A 86 5.88 -5.75 11.57
N TYR A 87 5.34 -6.86 12.01
CA TYR A 87 4.16 -6.89 12.87
C TYR A 87 4.43 -6.34 14.27
N GLN A 88 5.68 -6.43 14.74
CA GLN A 88 6.06 -5.90 16.06
C GLN A 88 6.00 -4.37 16.07
N ASN A 89 6.43 -3.74 14.97
CA ASN A 89 6.40 -2.29 14.80
C ASN A 89 5.15 -1.79 14.06
N SER A 90 4.23 -2.69 13.71
CA SER A 90 3.00 -2.38 12.97
C SER A 90 3.27 -1.59 11.70
N MET A 91 4.24 -2.05 10.91
CA MET A 91 4.73 -1.38 9.71
C MET A 91 4.89 -2.37 8.55
N ALA A 92 4.58 -1.89 7.35
CA ALA A 92 4.87 -2.57 6.10
C ALA A 92 5.63 -1.62 5.17
N VAL A 93 6.67 -2.13 4.49
CA VAL A 93 7.49 -1.37 3.54
C VAL A 93 7.38 -2.02 2.18
N PHE A 94 6.82 -1.30 1.23
CA PHE A 94 6.76 -1.66 -0.18
C PHE A 94 7.96 -1.03 -0.88
N ASN A 95 8.69 -1.85 -1.64
CA ASN A 95 9.91 -1.43 -2.33
C ASN A 95 9.74 -1.57 -3.83
N ASP A 96 10.34 -0.64 -4.55
CA ASP A 96 10.45 -0.56 -6.00
C ASP A 96 9.12 -0.48 -6.76
N ASN A 97 8.98 0.62 -7.51
CA ASN A 97 7.84 0.89 -8.40
C ASN A 97 6.48 0.73 -7.72
N VAL A 98 6.34 1.32 -6.53
CA VAL A 98 5.11 1.22 -5.75
C VAL A 98 3.99 2.01 -6.42
N ARG A 99 2.84 1.35 -6.60
CA ARG A 99 1.62 1.95 -7.13
C ARG A 99 0.45 1.63 -6.20
N VAL A 100 -0.27 2.66 -5.80
CA VAL A 100 -1.53 2.55 -5.06
C VAL A 100 -2.66 3.03 -5.94
N LYS A 101 -3.73 2.25 -6.04
CA LYS A 101 -4.92 2.61 -6.81
C LYS A 101 -6.16 2.35 -5.98
N ASP A 102 -7.05 3.33 -5.95
CA ASP A 102 -8.40 3.23 -5.41
C ASP A 102 -9.42 3.87 -6.37
N GLU A 103 -10.68 3.98 -5.95
CA GLU A 103 -11.75 4.60 -6.75
C GLU A 103 -11.53 6.09 -7.01
N ASN A 104 -10.73 6.77 -6.19
CA ASN A 104 -10.52 8.21 -6.24
C ASN A 104 -9.28 8.60 -7.06
N GLY A 105 -8.39 7.65 -7.35
CA GLY A 105 -7.19 7.95 -8.11
C GLY A 105 -6.04 6.97 -7.93
N GLU A 106 -4.86 7.44 -8.25
CA GLU A 106 -3.64 6.64 -8.25
C GLU A 106 -2.48 7.44 -7.65
N MET A 107 -1.63 6.76 -6.89
CA MET A 107 -0.34 7.30 -6.42
C MET A 107 0.78 6.35 -6.80
N THR A 108 1.89 6.88 -7.30
CA THR A 108 3.12 6.12 -7.56
C THR A 108 4.28 6.71 -6.76
N SER A 109 5.23 5.86 -6.37
CA SER A 109 6.45 6.24 -5.67
C SER A 109 7.54 5.18 -5.82
N LYS A 110 8.77 5.49 -5.46
CA LYS A 110 9.84 4.48 -5.43
C LYS A 110 9.64 3.50 -4.28
N THR A 111 9.34 4.00 -3.08
CA THR A 111 9.10 3.21 -1.87
C THR A 111 7.94 3.77 -1.09
N MET A 112 7.28 2.93 -0.28
CA MET A 112 6.17 3.32 0.57
C MET A 112 6.21 2.59 1.90
N GLU A 113 6.16 3.36 2.98
CA GLU A 113 6.01 2.86 4.35
C GLU A 113 4.55 3.02 4.77
N VAL A 114 3.92 1.95 5.20
CA VAL A 114 2.54 1.92 5.68
C VAL A 114 2.54 1.55 7.16
N PHE A 115 2.02 2.43 8.00
CA PHE A 115 1.84 2.20 9.42
C PHE A 115 0.38 1.84 9.68
N PHE A 116 0.15 0.78 10.42
CA PHE A 116 -1.19 0.28 10.72
C PHE A 116 -1.39 0.09 12.22
N ASP A 117 -2.64 0.15 12.63
CA ASP A 117 -3.01 -0.17 14.00
C ASP A 117 -2.85 -1.68 14.25
N SER A 118 -2.22 -2.07 15.34
CA SER A 118 -1.90 -3.47 15.64
C SER A 118 -3.13 -4.34 15.87
N GLN A 119 -4.25 -3.77 16.30
CA GLN A 119 -5.48 -4.50 16.63
C GLN A 119 -6.47 -4.51 15.46
N THR A 120 -6.77 -3.32 14.93
CA THR A 120 -7.78 -3.16 13.86
C THR A 120 -7.23 -3.42 12.46
N LYS A 121 -5.89 -3.39 12.29
CA LYS A 121 -5.18 -3.45 11.01
C LYS A 121 -5.53 -2.30 10.06
N SER A 122 -6.15 -1.25 10.58
CA SER A 122 -6.46 -0.04 9.81
C SER A 122 -5.20 0.77 9.55
N ILE A 123 -5.10 1.37 8.38
CA ILE A 123 -3.98 2.27 8.03
C ILE A 123 -4.08 3.53 8.89
N VAL A 124 -2.98 3.87 9.56
CA VAL A 124 -2.84 5.08 10.39
C VAL A 124 -2.09 6.18 9.63
N LYS A 125 -1.02 5.80 8.93
CA LYS A 125 -0.14 6.73 8.23
C LYS A 125 0.51 6.04 7.03
N ILE A 126 0.74 6.79 5.96
CA ILE A 126 1.53 6.35 4.80
C ILE A 126 2.63 7.39 4.55
N ILE A 127 3.84 6.93 4.27
CA ILE A 127 4.96 7.78 3.83
C ILE A 127 5.44 7.24 2.49
N ALA A 128 5.17 7.98 1.41
CA ALA A 128 5.68 7.68 0.08
C ALA A 128 6.96 8.49 -0.17
N LYS A 129 7.99 7.85 -0.75
CA LYS A 129 9.30 8.47 -1.01
C LYS A 129 9.77 8.18 -2.43
N GLY A 130 10.37 9.18 -3.05
CA GLY A 130 11.02 9.10 -4.37
C GLY A 130 10.04 9.20 -5.52
N ASN A 131 10.12 10.31 -6.27
CA ASN A 131 9.35 10.58 -7.48
C ASN A 131 7.84 10.35 -7.30
N VAL A 132 7.28 10.90 -6.23
CA VAL A 132 5.85 10.72 -5.94
C VAL A 132 5.03 11.47 -6.98
N LYS A 133 4.13 10.73 -7.65
CA LYS A 133 3.07 11.27 -8.51
C LYS A 133 1.73 10.86 -7.94
N ILE A 134 0.80 11.80 -7.82
CA ILE A 134 -0.59 11.53 -7.43
C ILE A 134 -1.49 12.07 -8.54
N VAL A 135 -2.40 11.22 -9.02
CA VAL A 135 -3.46 11.58 -9.97
C VAL A 135 -4.78 11.41 -9.25
N ARG A 136 -5.56 12.47 -9.16
CA ARG A 136 -6.86 12.46 -8.51
C ARG A 136 -7.81 13.44 -9.17
N ASP A 137 -9.02 13.00 -9.48
CA ASP A 137 -10.06 13.82 -10.11
C ASP A 137 -9.55 14.58 -11.35
N GLY A 138 -8.72 13.88 -12.16
CA GLY A 138 -8.08 14.47 -13.34
C GLY A 138 -6.87 15.37 -13.05
N ASN A 139 -6.63 15.78 -11.80
CA ASN A 139 -5.51 16.63 -11.42
C ASN A 139 -4.26 15.80 -11.12
N GLU A 140 -3.09 16.38 -11.39
CA GLU A 140 -1.81 15.73 -11.14
C GLU A 140 -0.98 16.52 -10.13
N SER A 141 -0.33 15.83 -9.21
CA SER A 141 0.68 16.41 -8.33
C SER A 141 1.95 15.58 -8.35
N PHE A 142 3.09 16.27 -8.24
CA PHE A 142 4.43 15.69 -8.24
C PHE A 142 5.20 16.22 -7.04
N SER A 143 5.97 15.33 -6.38
CA SER A 143 6.80 15.72 -5.24
C SER A 143 7.92 14.69 -5.02
N GLN A 144 8.88 14.99 -4.15
CA GLN A 144 9.89 14.02 -3.74
C GLN A 144 9.36 13.03 -2.71
N GLY A 145 8.35 13.45 -1.93
CA GLY A 145 7.70 12.63 -0.94
C GLY A 145 6.27 13.09 -0.66
N ALA A 146 5.47 12.19 -0.08
CA ALA A 146 4.14 12.48 0.42
C ALA A 146 3.89 11.77 1.74
N ILE A 147 3.18 12.43 2.65
CA ILE A 147 2.72 11.84 3.91
C ILE A 147 1.20 11.91 3.94
N TYR A 148 0.56 10.77 4.08
CA TYR A 148 -0.86 10.66 4.36
C TYR A 148 -1.09 10.34 5.82
N THR A 149 -2.02 11.04 6.47
CA THR A 149 -2.46 10.78 7.85
C THR A 149 -3.94 10.46 7.84
N ALA A 150 -4.30 9.24 8.30
CA ALA A 150 -5.67 8.75 8.22
C ALA A 150 -6.63 9.53 9.13
N LYS A 151 -6.18 9.96 10.32
CA LYS A 151 -6.97 10.73 11.28
C LYS A 151 -7.58 12.00 10.66
N ASP A 152 -6.78 12.73 9.90
CA ASP A 152 -7.18 14.03 9.33
C ASP A 152 -7.53 13.91 7.84
N LYS A 153 -7.38 12.71 7.25
CA LYS A 153 -7.50 12.43 5.81
C LYS A 153 -6.65 13.39 4.97
N LYS A 154 -5.51 13.82 5.53
CA LYS A 154 -4.64 14.85 4.96
C LYS A 154 -3.47 14.23 4.21
N ILE A 155 -3.18 14.76 3.02
CA ILE A 155 -1.96 14.49 2.27
C ILE A 155 -1.06 15.73 2.34
N THR A 156 0.19 15.55 2.75
CA THR A 156 1.22 16.59 2.74
C THR A 156 2.30 16.21 1.73
N LEU A 157 2.52 17.05 0.72
CA LEU A 157 3.56 16.86 -0.27
C LEU A 157 4.86 17.50 0.20
N ILE A 158 6.01 16.82 -0.02
CA ILE A 158 7.33 17.24 0.47
C ILE A 158 8.30 17.31 -0.70
N GLY A 159 9.21 18.29 -0.67
CA GLY A 159 10.29 18.42 -1.65
C GLY A 159 9.85 19.08 -2.96
N ARG A 160 9.58 20.38 -2.91
CA ARG A 160 9.20 21.23 -4.06
C ARG A 160 8.02 20.66 -4.86
N PRO A 161 6.83 20.56 -4.25
CA PRO A 161 5.67 20.01 -4.92
C PRO A 161 5.26 20.88 -6.12
N ARG A 162 4.79 20.22 -7.18
CA ARG A 162 4.17 20.84 -8.35
C ARG A 162 2.76 20.26 -8.49
N LEU A 163 1.77 21.14 -8.67
CA LEU A 163 0.37 20.77 -8.90
C LEU A 163 -0.03 21.22 -10.31
N ILE A 164 -0.67 20.36 -11.07
CA ILE A 164 -1.28 20.64 -12.36
C ILE A 164 -2.78 20.43 -12.20
N LEU A 165 -3.52 21.50 -12.36
CA LEU A 165 -4.98 21.49 -12.29
C LEU A 165 -5.52 21.54 -13.72
N TYR A 166 -6.39 20.62 -14.05
CA TYR A 166 -7.14 20.62 -15.31
C TYR A 166 -8.54 21.13 -14.98
N SER A 167 -8.84 22.39 -15.39
CA SER A 167 -10.20 22.91 -15.32
C SER A 167 -10.98 22.43 -16.53
N GLU A 168 -12.20 21.95 -16.34
CA GLU A 168 -13.14 21.83 -17.45
C GLU A 168 -13.32 23.19 -18.10
N LYS A 169 -13.26 23.24 -19.42
CA LYS A 169 -13.41 24.50 -20.20
C LYS A 169 -14.68 25.22 -19.75
N GLY A 170 -14.56 26.39 -19.14
CA GLY A 170 -15.69 27.26 -18.86
C GLY A 170 -15.58 28.17 -17.62
N ALA A 171 -14.66 27.94 -16.71
CA ALA A 171 -14.61 28.70 -15.45
C ALA A 171 -13.76 29.98 -15.46
N PHE A 172 -13.03 30.28 -16.53
CA PHE A 172 -12.11 31.45 -16.58
C PHE A 172 -12.41 32.46 -17.70
N ASP A 173 -13.54 32.32 -18.40
CA ASP A 173 -13.80 33.19 -19.57
C ASP A 173 -14.41 34.58 -19.26
N ASN A 174 -14.59 34.95 -17.99
CA ASN A 174 -15.20 36.25 -17.65
C ASN A 174 -14.54 37.06 -16.52
N ALA A 175 -13.27 36.89 -16.27
CA ALA A 175 -12.54 37.75 -15.30
C ALA A 175 -11.27 38.38 -15.92
N ALA A 176 -11.31 38.77 -17.18
CA ALA A 176 -10.21 39.49 -17.78
C ALA A 176 -10.73 40.82 -18.39
N PHE A 177 -10.32 41.93 -17.77
CA PHE A 177 -10.28 43.26 -18.35
C PHE A 177 -11.61 43.93 -18.67
N GLY A 178 -12.35 44.30 -17.63
CA GLY A 178 -13.23 45.47 -17.67
C GLY A 178 -12.40 46.76 -17.53
N ASN A 179 -12.53 47.63 -18.49
CA ASN A 179 -12.01 49.02 -18.52
C ASN A 179 -12.36 49.80 -17.25
#